data_3060f34dc9eae7df15e7784cd2adec4b
#
_entry.id   3060f34dc9eae7df15e7784cd2adec4b
#
_cell.length_a   1.000
_cell.length_b   1.000
_cell.length_c   1.000
_cell.angle_alpha   90.00
_cell.angle_beta   90.00
_cell.angle_gamma   90.00
#
_symmetry.space_group_name_H-M   'P 1'
#
loop_
_entity.id
_entity.type
_entity.pdbx_description
1 polymer ?
#
loop_
_entity_poly.entity_id
_entity_poly.type
_entity_poly.pdbx_seq_one_letter_code
_entity_poly.pdbx_strand_id
1 'polypeptide(L)'
;MVRLPLTPAEVERGARLGALLRQARGERSMLVTALEAGVSPETLRKIESGRVATPAFPTIAAIAQVVGLSLDAVWAEINQPGRDAEPVQAGSWRA
;
A
#
# COMPACT_ATOMS: atom_id res chain seq x y z
N MET A 1 -26.07 -1.35 -8.01
CA MET A 1 -24.94 -0.51 -8.26
C MET A 1 -23.86 -1.19 -9.04
N VAL A 2 -23.37 -0.55 -10.04
CA VAL A 2 -22.36 -1.15 -10.89
C VAL A 2 -20.97 -0.78 -10.40
N ARG A 3 -20.11 -1.75 -10.31
CA ARG A 3 -18.78 -1.52 -9.89
C ARG A 3 -17.86 -1.51 -11.10
N LEU A 4 -17.10 -0.47 -11.24
CA LEU A 4 -16.17 -0.40 -12.34
C LEU A 4 -15.02 -1.35 -12.11
N PRO A 5 -14.50 -1.95 -13.18
CA PRO A 5 -13.34 -2.81 -13.02
C PRO A 5 -12.13 -2.01 -12.60
N LEU A 6 -11.22 -2.68 -11.92
CA LEU A 6 -9.99 -2.05 -11.53
C LEU A 6 -9.14 -1.73 -12.75
N THR A 7 -8.51 -0.59 -12.73
CA THR A 7 -7.59 -0.25 -13.79
C THR A 7 -6.25 -0.92 -13.52
N PRO A 8 -5.43 -1.09 -14.56
CA PRO A 8 -4.09 -1.62 -14.33
C PRO A 8 -3.28 -0.75 -13.35
N ALA A 9 -3.50 0.54 -13.37
CA ALA A 9 -2.79 1.42 -12.43
C ALA A 9 -3.21 1.13 -11.00
N GLU A 10 -4.48 0.84 -10.77
CA GLU A 10 -4.93 0.52 -9.43
C GLU A 10 -4.37 -0.80 -8.94
N VAL A 11 -4.33 -1.79 -9.83
CA VAL A 11 -3.77 -3.08 -9.48
C VAL A 11 -2.29 -2.94 -9.14
N GLU A 12 -1.57 -2.20 -9.94
CA GLU A 12 -0.16 -1.99 -9.72
C GLU A 12 0.10 -1.24 -8.41
N ARG A 13 -0.73 -0.25 -8.14
CA ARG A 13 -0.60 0.50 -6.90
C ARG A 13 -0.82 -0.40 -5.69
N GLY A 14 -1.80 -1.29 -5.78
CA GLY A 14 -2.04 -2.24 -4.70
C GLY A 14 -0.88 -3.18 -4.49
N ALA A 15 -0.25 -3.61 -5.57
CA ALA A 15 0.91 -4.48 -5.47
C ALA A 15 2.07 -3.76 -4.81
N ARG A 16 2.28 -2.50 -5.15
CA ARG A 16 3.34 -1.73 -4.52
C ARG A 16 3.07 -1.50 -3.05
N LEU A 17 1.82 -1.24 -2.71
CA LEU A 17 1.45 -1.05 -1.33
C LEU A 17 1.74 -2.30 -0.53
N GLY A 18 1.34 -3.45 -1.06
CA GLY A 18 1.58 -4.70 -0.37
C GLY A 18 3.06 -4.96 -0.16
N ALA A 19 3.87 -4.71 -1.19
CA ALA A 19 5.30 -4.92 -1.10
C ALA A 19 5.93 -3.98 -0.08
N LEU A 20 5.48 -2.74 -0.06
CA LEU A 20 6.01 -1.76 0.88
C LEU A 20 5.69 -2.15 2.31
N LEU A 21 4.45 -2.56 2.56
CA LEU A 21 4.06 -2.95 3.92
C LEU A 21 4.81 -4.20 4.35
N ARG A 22 4.98 -5.14 3.44
CA ARG A 22 5.70 -6.35 3.78
C ARG A 22 7.14 -6.05 4.11
N GLN A 23 7.77 -5.18 3.35
CA GLN A 23 9.14 -4.80 3.61
C GLN A 23 9.27 -4.07 4.94
N ALA A 24 8.34 -3.18 5.22
CA ALA A 24 8.38 -2.43 6.47
C ALA A 24 8.11 -3.32 7.68
N ARG A 25 7.28 -4.35 7.50
CA ARG A 25 7.04 -5.29 8.57
C ARG A 25 8.30 -6.06 8.91
N GLY A 26 9.10 -6.36 7.90
CA GLY A 26 10.36 -7.02 8.11
C GLY A 26 10.19 -8.37 8.76
N GLU A 27 10.88 -8.57 9.87
CA GLU A 27 10.84 -9.85 10.55
C GLU A 27 9.77 -9.94 11.61
N ARG A 28 8.95 -8.92 11.74
CA ARG A 28 7.86 -9.01 12.68
C ARG A 28 6.89 -10.09 12.26
N SER A 29 6.34 -10.75 13.26
CA SER A 29 5.34 -11.77 13.00
C SER A 29 4.11 -11.15 12.35
N MET A 30 3.56 -11.83 11.36
CA MET A 30 2.34 -11.35 10.74
C MET A 30 1.20 -11.32 11.75
N LEU A 31 1.12 -12.31 12.61
CA LEU A 31 0.08 -12.36 13.61
C LEU A 31 0.17 -11.19 14.57
N VAL A 32 1.36 -10.92 15.07
CA VAL A 32 1.53 -9.83 16.04
C VAL A 32 1.25 -8.49 15.37
N THR A 33 1.75 -8.30 14.17
CA THR A 33 1.52 -7.06 13.45
C THR A 33 0.02 -6.83 13.21
N ALA A 34 -0.68 -7.87 12.80
CA ALA A 34 -2.10 -7.76 12.54
C ALA A 34 -2.85 -7.43 13.81
N LEU A 35 -2.49 -8.10 14.92
CA LEU A 35 -3.14 -7.81 16.18
C LEU A 35 -2.93 -6.37 16.61
N GLU A 36 -1.72 -5.88 16.48
CA GLU A 36 -1.45 -4.51 16.87
C GLU A 36 -2.17 -3.51 15.98
N ALA A 37 -2.37 -3.86 14.73
CA ALA A 37 -3.08 -2.97 13.82
C ALA A 37 -4.59 -3.12 13.91
N GLY A 38 -5.07 -4.13 14.64
CA GLY A 38 -6.50 -4.33 14.77
C GLY A 38 -7.13 -4.94 13.54
N VAL A 39 -6.36 -5.67 12.75
CA VAL A 39 -6.90 -6.34 11.56
C VAL A 39 -6.63 -7.83 11.69
N SER A 40 -7.34 -8.62 10.90
CA SER A 40 -7.10 -10.05 10.93
C SER A 40 -5.79 -10.36 10.18
N PRO A 41 -5.11 -11.43 10.59
CA PRO A 41 -3.91 -11.82 9.87
C PRO A 41 -4.18 -12.13 8.41
N GLU A 42 -5.35 -12.64 8.12
CA GLU A 42 -5.68 -12.92 6.74
C GLU A 42 -5.82 -11.64 5.93
N THR A 43 -6.42 -10.61 6.52
CA THR A 43 -6.52 -9.33 5.84
C THR A 43 -5.13 -8.78 5.55
N LEU A 44 -4.25 -8.83 6.54
CA LEU A 44 -2.90 -8.34 6.34
C LEU A 44 -2.18 -9.13 5.25
N ARG A 45 -2.35 -10.44 5.25
CA ARG A 45 -1.71 -11.27 4.24
C ARG A 45 -2.20 -10.91 2.85
N LYS A 46 -3.50 -10.69 2.71
CA LYS A 46 -4.05 -10.34 1.41
C LYS A 46 -3.53 -9.01 0.92
N ILE A 47 -3.39 -8.06 1.82
CA ILE A 47 -2.89 -6.75 1.44
C ILE A 47 -1.42 -6.85 1.03
N GLU A 48 -0.63 -7.58 1.81
CA GLU A 48 0.79 -7.70 1.51
C GLU A 48 1.04 -8.45 0.21
N SER A 49 0.13 -9.32 -0.18
CA SER A 49 0.30 -10.06 -1.42
C SER A 49 -0.26 -9.32 -2.63
N GLY A 50 -0.81 -8.14 -2.41
CA GLY A 50 -1.35 -7.35 -3.50
C GLY A 50 -2.71 -7.77 -3.96
N ARG A 51 -3.36 -8.69 -3.25
CA ARG A 51 -4.68 -9.16 -3.67
C ARG A 51 -5.78 -8.14 -3.44
N VAL A 52 -5.54 -7.19 -2.57
CA VAL A 52 -6.51 -6.13 -2.32
C VAL A 52 -5.95 -4.87 -2.93
N ALA A 53 -6.48 -4.49 -4.08
CA ALA A 53 -5.92 -3.35 -4.81
C ALA A 53 -6.20 -2.03 -4.12
N THR A 54 -7.36 -1.92 -3.48
CA THR A 54 -7.75 -0.66 -2.86
C THR A 54 -8.25 -0.91 -1.44
N PRO A 55 -7.34 -1.19 -0.51
CA PRO A 55 -7.75 -1.40 0.88
C PRO A 55 -8.32 -0.12 1.47
N ALA A 56 -9.15 -0.30 2.49
CA ALA A 56 -9.74 0.85 3.16
C ALA A 56 -8.66 1.69 3.83
N PHE A 57 -8.86 3.00 3.80
CA PHE A 57 -7.88 3.90 4.38
C PHE A 57 -7.60 3.62 5.86
N PRO A 58 -8.62 3.42 6.71
CA PRO A 58 -8.31 3.18 8.12
C PRO A 58 -7.47 1.93 8.33
N THR A 59 -7.69 0.91 7.51
CA THR A 59 -6.90 -0.31 7.61
C THR A 59 -5.42 -0.01 7.31
N ILE A 60 -5.18 0.73 6.23
CA ILE A 60 -3.81 1.05 5.86
C ILE A 60 -3.18 1.97 6.88
N ALA A 61 -3.91 2.93 7.40
CA ALA A 61 -3.37 3.85 8.39
C ALA A 61 -2.94 3.08 9.65
N ALA A 62 -3.75 2.12 10.07
CA ALA A 62 -3.42 1.35 11.27
C ALA A 62 -2.18 0.50 11.04
N ILE A 63 -2.08 -0.15 9.89
CA ILE A 63 -0.92 -0.99 9.61
C ILE A 63 0.33 -0.12 9.50
N ALA A 64 0.23 1.00 8.80
CA ALA A 64 1.38 1.87 8.63
C ALA A 64 1.92 2.35 9.96
N GLN A 65 1.01 2.66 10.88
CA GLN A 65 1.43 3.11 12.20
C GLN A 65 2.20 2.03 12.94
N VAL A 66 1.75 0.79 12.83
CA VAL A 66 2.41 -0.30 13.52
C VAL A 66 3.80 -0.57 12.94
N VAL A 67 3.93 -0.51 11.62
CA VAL A 67 5.22 -0.81 11.00
C VAL A 67 6.12 0.41 10.86
N GLY A 68 5.68 1.57 11.33
CA GLY A 68 6.54 2.73 11.38
C GLY A 68 6.62 3.55 10.11
N LEU A 69 5.58 3.49 9.28
CA LEU A 69 5.56 4.28 8.05
C LEU A 69 4.61 5.46 8.20
N SER A 70 5.01 6.59 7.67
CA SER A 70 4.09 7.71 7.59
C SER A 70 3.19 7.53 6.38
N LEU A 71 1.98 8.07 6.48
CA LEU A 71 1.06 7.94 5.36
C LEU A 71 1.56 8.70 4.14
N ASP A 72 2.25 9.81 4.36
CA ASP A 72 2.83 10.53 3.24
C ASP A 72 3.87 9.69 2.52
N ALA A 73 4.69 8.98 3.26
CA ALA A 73 5.69 8.12 2.65
C ALA A 73 5.03 6.97 1.88
N VAL A 74 3.98 6.41 2.46
CA VAL A 74 3.25 5.35 1.79
C VAL A 74 2.69 5.84 0.47
N TRP A 75 2.02 6.99 0.51
CA TRP A 75 1.41 7.51 -0.71
C TRP A 75 2.44 7.84 -1.76
N ALA A 76 3.55 8.45 -1.35
CA ALA A 76 4.60 8.79 -2.30
C ALA A 76 5.15 7.54 -2.98
N GLU A 77 5.32 6.48 -2.21
CA GLU A 77 5.91 5.28 -2.75
C GLU A 77 4.97 4.56 -3.70
N ILE A 78 3.70 4.42 -3.34
CA ILE A 78 2.79 3.64 -4.15
C ILE A 78 2.27 4.44 -5.34
N ASN A 79 2.39 5.74 -5.29
CA ASN A 79 1.89 6.59 -6.36
C ASN A 79 2.95 6.92 -7.38
N GLN A 80 4.10 6.33 -7.27
CA GLN A 80 5.14 6.57 -8.25
C GLN A 80 4.79 5.92 -9.57
N PRO A 81 5.13 6.56 -10.66
CA PRO A 81 5.00 5.89 -11.96
C PRO A 81 5.98 4.72 -11.99
N GLY A 82 5.84 3.89 -12.97
CA GLY A 82 6.76 2.78 -13.12
C GLY A 82 8.19 3.28 -13.20
N ARG A 83 9.11 2.37 -12.91
CA ARG A 83 10.49 2.77 -12.86
C ARG A 83 10.99 3.39 -14.13
N ASP A 84 10.46 2.96 -15.23
CA ASP A 84 10.88 3.48 -16.50
C ASP A 84 10.05 4.68 -16.91
N ALA A 85 9.12 5.12 -16.09
CA ALA A 85 8.34 6.29 -16.43
C ALA A 85 9.22 7.52 -16.38
N GLU A 86 8.83 8.50 -17.15
CA GLU A 86 9.53 9.75 -17.16
C GLU A 86 9.32 10.51 -15.90
N PRO A 87 10.35 10.85 -15.20
CA PRO A 87 10.20 11.65 -14.00
C PRO A 87 10.01 13.12 -14.28
N VAL A 88 10.12 13.50 -15.51
CA VAL A 88 10.08 14.90 -15.84
C VAL A 88 8.74 15.53 -15.48
N GLN A 89 7.70 14.79 -15.60
CA GLN A 89 6.40 15.37 -15.30
C GLN A 89 6.26 15.73 -13.86
N ALA A 90 6.86 14.94 -13.02
CA ALA A 90 6.69 15.18 -11.60
C ALA A 90 7.23 16.52 -11.21
N GLY A 91 8.28 16.94 -11.84
CA GLY A 91 8.83 18.23 -11.51
C GLY A 91 8.07 19.36 -12.13
N SER A 92 7.60 19.15 -13.33
CA SER A 92 7.09 20.25 -14.07
C SER A 92 5.74 20.73 -13.58
N TRP A 93 4.88 19.86 -13.10
CA TRP A 93 3.57 20.31 -12.72
C TRP A 93 3.48 20.76 -11.29
N ARG A 94 4.54 20.65 -10.58
CA ARG A 94 4.48 21.01 -9.24
C ARG A 94 4.68 22.45 -9.09
N ALA A 95 4.08 23.21 -9.30
CA ALA A 95 4.39 24.62 -9.24
C ALA A 95 4.17 25.20 -7.90
#